data_c524eaeae72e79fb5c809c8c9759bcc6
#
_entry.id   c524eaeae72e79fb5c809c8c9759bcc6
#
_cell.length_a   1.000
_cell.length_b   1.000
_cell.length_c   1.000
_cell.angle_alpha   90.00
_cell.angle_beta   90.00
_cell.angle_gamma   90.00
#
_symmetry.space_group_name_H-M   'P 1'
#
loop_
_entity.id
_entity.type
_entity.pdbx_description
1 polymer ?
#
loop_
_entity_poly.entity_id
_entity_poly.type
_entity_poly.pdbx_seq_one_letter_code
_entity_poly.pdbx_strand_id
1 'polypeptide(L)'
;QMCIRDRYKRRHNDSIPRKVSYTLWSGEFIETEGATIAQILYMLGVEPLRDAFGRVTDLKLIPSKELGRPRIDVVVQTSGQLRDIAASRLFLINRAVEMAAHAKDDQYENQVAAGVVEAERVLIEKGLTPKDAREVSTFRVFGGANGGYGTGIQGMVMSGDRWESEKEIADTYLNNMGAYYGSEKNWEAFRQFAFEAALTRTDAVSYTHLRA
;
A
#
# COMPACT_ATOMS: atom_id res chain seq x y z
N GLN A 1 -8.02 -2.32 -19.25
CA GLN A 1 -8.13 -1.22 -18.26
C GLN A 1 -6.79 -0.49 -18.18
N MET A 2 -6.79 0.84 -18.29
CA MET A 2 -5.55 1.64 -18.28
C MET A 2 -4.95 1.69 -16.88
N CYS A 3 -3.63 1.43 -16.76
CA CYS A 3 -2.88 1.52 -15.52
C CYS A 3 -3.05 2.91 -14.86
N ILE A 4 -3.16 2.97 -13.54
CA ILE A 4 -3.31 4.22 -12.79
C ILE A 4 -2.18 5.22 -13.08
N ARG A 5 -0.94 4.74 -13.25
CA ARG A 5 0.21 5.56 -13.65
C ARG A 5 -0.05 6.32 -14.96
N ASP A 6 -0.53 5.60 -15.98
CA ASP A 6 -0.73 6.19 -17.30
C ASP A 6 -1.92 7.16 -17.32
N ARG A 7 -2.94 6.87 -16.49
CA ARG A 7 -4.05 7.79 -16.25
C ARG A 7 -3.58 9.06 -15.53
N TYR A 8 -2.71 8.92 -14.54
CA TYR A 8 -2.11 10.04 -13.82
C TYR A 8 -1.29 10.92 -14.76
N LYS A 9 -0.37 10.32 -15.55
CA LYS A 9 0.43 11.02 -16.55
C LYS A 9 -0.40 11.89 -17.49
N ARG A 10 -1.50 11.34 -18.04
CA ARG A 10 -2.39 12.09 -18.95
C ARG A 10 -3.05 13.31 -18.30
N ARG A 11 -3.24 13.31 -16.98
CA ARG A 11 -3.89 14.39 -16.24
C ARG A 11 -2.92 15.39 -15.63
N HIS A 12 -1.64 15.04 -15.55
CA HIS A 12 -0.62 15.80 -14.84
C HIS A 12 0.63 16.06 -15.70
N ASN A 13 0.44 16.45 -16.97
CA ASN A 13 1.51 16.86 -17.88
C ASN A 13 2.68 15.86 -17.92
N ASP A 14 2.38 14.59 -18.13
CA ASP A 14 3.33 13.48 -18.18
C ASP A 14 4.10 13.21 -16.86
N SER A 15 3.74 13.85 -15.76
CA SER A 15 4.32 13.56 -14.45
C SER A 15 3.99 12.13 -13.99
N ILE A 16 4.92 11.54 -13.24
CA ILE A 16 4.74 10.21 -12.64
C ILE A 16 4.37 10.40 -11.16
N PRO A 17 3.35 9.68 -10.62
CA PRO A 17 3.03 9.78 -9.20
C PRO A 17 4.19 9.24 -8.36
N ARG A 18 4.46 9.86 -7.22
CA ARG A 18 5.48 9.40 -6.26
C ARG A 18 4.98 8.20 -5.48
N LYS A 19 3.72 8.23 -5.08
CA LYS A 19 3.06 7.16 -4.32
C LYS A 19 1.61 6.97 -4.78
N VAL A 20 1.18 5.72 -4.82
CA VAL A 20 -0.20 5.34 -5.14
C VAL A 20 -0.79 4.55 -3.97
N SER A 21 -1.97 4.96 -3.51
CA SER A 21 -2.78 4.19 -2.56
C SER A 21 -3.67 3.20 -3.30
N TYR A 22 -3.67 1.94 -2.87
CA TYR A 22 -4.49 0.87 -3.44
C TYR A 22 -5.46 0.31 -2.40
N THR A 23 -6.70 0.09 -2.80
CA THR A 23 -7.67 -0.67 -2.01
C THR A 23 -7.88 -2.03 -2.65
N LEU A 24 -7.60 -3.09 -1.89
CA LEU A 24 -7.73 -4.48 -2.33
C LEU A 24 -9.01 -5.10 -1.76
N TRP A 25 -9.90 -5.50 -2.64
CA TRP A 25 -11.14 -6.21 -2.33
C TRP A 25 -11.05 -7.67 -2.74
N SER A 26 -11.68 -8.58 -1.98
CA SER A 26 -11.71 -10.01 -2.27
C SER A 26 -12.39 -10.32 -3.61
N GLY A 27 -13.49 -9.66 -3.93
CA GLY A 27 -14.20 -9.85 -5.21
C GLY A 27 -13.34 -9.48 -6.41
N GLU A 28 -12.72 -8.30 -6.39
CA GLU A 28 -11.81 -7.87 -7.46
C GLU A 28 -10.60 -8.80 -7.59
N PHE A 29 -10.03 -9.23 -6.48
CA PHE A 29 -8.90 -10.16 -6.48
C PHE A 29 -9.24 -11.49 -7.15
N ILE A 30 -10.42 -12.06 -6.86
CA ILE A 30 -10.88 -13.32 -7.45
C ILE A 30 -11.19 -13.14 -8.94
N GLU A 31 -11.96 -12.12 -9.31
CA GLU A 31 -12.40 -11.91 -10.69
C GLU A 31 -11.26 -11.54 -11.65
N THR A 32 -10.26 -10.84 -11.16
CA THR A 32 -9.12 -10.38 -11.97
C THR A 32 -7.87 -11.26 -11.80
N GLU A 33 -7.96 -12.35 -11.04
CA GLU A 33 -6.83 -13.22 -10.73
C GLU A 33 -5.64 -12.44 -10.12
N GLY A 34 -5.94 -11.38 -9.36
CA GLY A 34 -4.94 -10.56 -8.69
C GLY A 34 -4.28 -9.48 -9.58
N ALA A 35 -4.97 -8.97 -10.58
CA ALA A 35 -4.43 -7.93 -11.47
C ALA A 35 -3.96 -6.67 -10.70
N THR A 36 -4.65 -6.27 -9.64
CA THR A 36 -4.23 -5.13 -8.81
C THR A 36 -2.92 -5.40 -8.07
N ILE A 37 -2.70 -6.63 -7.59
CA ILE A 37 -1.41 -7.03 -7.00
C ILE A 37 -0.29 -6.95 -8.04
N ALA A 38 -0.54 -7.41 -9.27
CA ALA A 38 0.42 -7.28 -10.36
C ALA A 38 0.74 -5.80 -10.68
N GLN A 39 -0.24 -4.90 -10.62
CA GLN A 39 -0.01 -3.47 -10.76
C GLN A 39 0.85 -2.91 -9.62
N ILE A 40 0.61 -3.33 -8.38
CA ILE A 40 1.41 -2.92 -7.20
C ILE A 40 2.88 -3.33 -7.41
N LEU A 41 3.14 -4.59 -7.77
CA LEU A 41 4.50 -5.08 -8.06
C LEU A 41 5.15 -4.29 -9.21
N TYR A 42 4.38 -4.01 -10.26
CA TYR A 42 4.84 -3.18 -11.37
C TYR A 42 5.23 -1.76 -10.93
N MET A 43 4.46 -1.11 -10.05
CA MET A 43 4.81 0.22 -9.50
C MET A 43 6.15 0.17 -8.79
N LEU A 44 6.36 -0.82 -7.95
CA LEU A 44 7.60 -1.04 -7.19
C LEU A 44 8.80 -1.42 -8.07
N GLY A 45 8.57 -1.84 -9.32
CA GLY A 45 9.61 -2.36 -10.21
C GLY A 45 10.10 -3.73 -9.77
N VAL A 46 9.17 -4.60 -9.41
CA VAL A 46 9.41 -5.99 -8.97
C VAL A 46 8.57 -6.92 -9.83
N GLU A 47 9.13 -8.04 -10.24
CA GLU A 47 8.43 -9.08 -10.98
C GLU A 47 8.34 -10.39 -10.19
N PRO A 48 7.22 -11.13 -10.31
CA PRO A 48 7.08 -12.44 -9.69
C PRO A 48 7.80 -13.51 -10.49
N LEU A 49 8.60 -14.33 -9.82
CA LEU A 49 9.14 -15.57 -10.37
C LEU A 49 8.13 -16.70 -10.20
N ARG A 50 7.96 -17.50 -11.25
CA ARG A 50 6.95 -18.58 -11.25
C ARG A 50 7.62 -19.92 -11.50
N ASP A 51 7.07 -20.97 -10.87
CA ASP A 51 7.44 -22.36 -11.17
C ASP A 51 6.79 -22.85 -12.48
N ALA A 52 7.09 -24.09 -12.84
CA ALA A 52 6.54 -24.73 -14.04
C ALA A 52 5.00 -24.85 -14.03
N PHE A 53 4.37 -24.72 -12.89
CA PHE A 53 2.91 -24.74 -12.71
C PHE A 53 2.30 -23.33 -12.67
N GLY A 54 3.09 -22.28 -12.88
CA GLY A 54 2.64 -20.89 -12.85
C GLY A 54 2.48 -20.28 -11.45
N ARG A 55 2.85 -21.00 -10.39
CA ARG A 55 2.77 -20.50 -9.01
C ARG A 55 3.91 -19.53 -8.73
N VAL A 56 3.61 -18.42 -8.09
CA VAL A 56 4.64 -17.47 -7.65
C VAL A 56 5.45 -18.08 -6.52
N THR A 57 6.74 -18.27 -6.74
CA THR A 57 7.69 -18.87 -5.79
C THR A 57 8.63 -17.86 -5.17
N ASP A 58 8.93 -16.79 -5.88
CA ASP A 58 9.85 -15.74 -5.44
C ASP A 58 9.56 -14.42 -6.15
N LEU A 59 10.33 -13.39 -5.82
CA LEU A 59 10.31 -12.06 -6.42
C LEU A 59 11.70 -11.71 -6.94
N LYS A 60 11.73 -10.95 -8.04
CA LYS A 60 12.95 -10.40 -8.61
C LYS A 60 12.81 -8.89 -8.77
N LEU A 61 13.81 -8.15 -8.31
CA LEU A 61 13.91 -6.72 -8.56
C LEU A 61 14.28 -6.50 -10.03
N ILE A 62 13.49 -5.69 -10.74
CA ILE A 62 13.80 -5.30 -12.13
C ILE A 62 14.92 -4.25 -12.04
N PRO A 63 16.06 -4.45 -12.74
CA PRO A 63 17.14 -3.46 -12.76
C PRO A 63 16.64 -2.09 -13.21
N SER A 64 17.14 -1.01 -12.63
CA SER A 64 16.68 0.35 -12.93
C SER A 64 16.81 0.70 -14.41
N LYS A 65 17.90 0.24 -15.06
CA LYS A 65 18.11 0.43 -16.50
C LYS A 65 17.02 -0.23 -17.36
N GLU A 66 16.56 -1.41 -16.96
CA GLU A 66 15.50 -2.17 -17.64
C GLU A 66 14.13 -1.55 -17.34
N LEU A 67 13.91 -1.14 -16.08
CA LEU A 67 12.68 -0.50 -15.64
C LEU A 67 12.42 0.83 -16.36
N GLY A 68 13.45 1.61 -16.68
CA GLY A 68 13.39 2.82 -17.51
C GLY A 68 12.57 3.96 -16.89
N ARG A 69 12.30 3.92 -15.59
CA ARG A 69 11.50 4.90 -14.86
C ARG A 69 11.77 4.84 -13.34
N PRO A 70 11.34 5.86 -12.58
CA PRO A 70 11.36 5.79 -11.12
C PRO A 70 10.56 4.58 -10.58
N ARG A 71 11.02 4.01 -9.47
CA ARG A 71 10.20 3.14 -8.62
C ARG A 71 9.16 3.99 -7.92
N ILE A 72 7.90 3.60 -8.01
CA ILE A 72 6.76 4.31 -7.45
C ILE A 72 6.38 3.63 -6.13
N ASP A 73 6.29 4.42 -5.05
CA ASP A 73 5.86 3.90 -3.74
C ASP A 73 4.38 3.53 -3.75
N VAL A 74 4.00 2.66 -2.84
CA VAL A 74 2.62 2.21 -2.69
C VAL A 74 2.20 2.22 -1.23
N VAL A 75 0.91 2.37 -0.97
CA VAL A 75 0.28 2.01 0.30
C VAL A 75 -0.98 1.22 -0.01
N VAL A 76 -1.20 0.13 0.70
CA VAL A 76 -2.25 -0.83 0.40
C VAL A 76 -3.19 -0.96 1.59
N GLN A 77 -4.48 -0.77 1.33
CA GLN A 77 -5.54 -1.10 2.26
C GLN A 77 -6.22 -2.38 1.81
N THR A 78 -6.30 -3.36 2.70
CA THR A 78 -6.94 -4.64 2.41
C THR A 78 -8.27 -4.78 3.13
N SER A 79 -9.26 -5.37 2.44
CA SER A 79 -10.49 -5.81 3.11
C SER A 79 -10.21 -6.99 4.04
N GLY A 80 -11.03 -7.14 5.08
CA GLY A 80 -10.93 -8.27 6.00
C GLY A 80 -11.06 -9.62 5.30
N GLN A 81 -11.94 -9.73 4.31
CA GLN A 81 -12.11 -10.96 3.53
C GLN A 81 -10.84 -11.31 2.74
N LEU A 82 -10.22 -10.34 2.05
CA LEU A 82 -8.99 -10.61 1.30
C LEU A 82 -7.83 -10.98 2.24
N ARG A 83 -7.70 -10.30 3.37
CA ARG A 83 -6.74 -10.64 4.42
C ARG A 83 -6.86 -12.12 4.81
N ASP A 84 -8.07 -12.61 5.03
CA ASP A 84 -8.32 -13.97 5.51
C ASP A 84 -8.03 -15.04 4.44
N ILE A 85 -8.27 -14.75 3.16
CA ILE A 85 -8.09 -15.73 2.07
C ILE A 85 -6.75 -15.63 1.35
N ALA A 86 -6.02 -14.54 1.47
CA ALA A 86 -4.84 -14.25 0.65
C ALA A 86 -3.65 -13.65 1.44
N ALA A 87 -3.46 -14.03 2.71
CA ALA A 87 -2.38 -13.54 3.56
C ALA A 87 -1.00 -13.61 2.88
N SER A 88 -0.69 -14.71 2.19
CA SER A 88 0.57 -14.90 1.47
C SER A 88 0.80 -13.84 0.38
N ARG A 89 -0.26 -13.28 -0.20
CA ARG A 89 -0.16 -12.21 -1.19
C ARG A 89 0.16 -10.87 -0.55
N LEU A 90 -0.32 -10.63 0.66
CA LEU A 90 0.01 -9.46 1.45
C LEU A 90 1.50 -9.47 1.86
N PHE A 91 2.02 -10.64 2.28
CA PHE A 91 3.45 -10.81 2.56
C PHE A 91 4.32 -10.56 1.33
N LEU A 92 3.86 -11.02 0.16
CA LEU A 92 4.54 -10.80 -1.10
C LEU A 92 4.67 -9.30 -1.42
N ILE A 93 3.61 -8.52 -1.21
CA ILE A 93 3.62 -7.06 -1.39
C ILE A 93 4.63 -6.42 -0.45
N ASN A 94 4.61 -6.77 0.84
CA ASN A 94 5.55 -6.20 1.81
C ASN A 94 7.00 -6.50 1.44
N ARG A 95 7.29 -7.75 1.06
CA ARG A 95 8.62 -8.14 0.58
C ARG A 95 9.06 -7.34 -0.64
N ALA A 96 8.15 -7.09 -1.58
CA ALA A 96 8.43 -6.27 -2.76
C ALA A 96 8.76 -4.82 -2.39
N VAL A 97 8.06 -4.24 -1.40
CA VAL A 97 8.35 -2.91 -0.86
C VAL A 97 9.75 -2.85 -0.26
N GLU A 98 10.13 -3.83 0.56
CA GLU A 98 11.45 -3.92 1.16
C GLU A 98 12.55 -4.04 0.10
N MET A 99 12.35 -4.90 -0.91
CA MET A 99 13.29 -5.04 -2.04
C MET A 99 13.46 -3.71 -2.79
N ALA A 100 12.36 -3.03 -3.11
CA ALA A 100 12.38 -1.76 -3.83
C ALA A 100 13.02 -0.63 -3.01
N ALA A 101 12.71 -0.55 -1.71
CA ALA A 101 13.28 0.46 -0.81
C ALA A 101 14.81 0.33 -0.66
N HIS A 102 15.33 -0.88 -0.75
CA HIS A 102 16.77 -1.17 -0.61
C HIS A 102 17.50 -1.30 -1.95
N ALA A 103 16.86 -1.01 -3.09
CA ALA A 103 17.51 -1.01 -4.40
C ALA A 103 18.67 -0.01 -4.43
N LYS A 104 19.81 -0.44 -4.98
CA LYS A 104 21.07 0.36 -4.99
C LYS A 104 21.52 0.77 -6.39
N ASP A 105 20.82 0.29 -7.42
CA ASP A 105 21.15 0.48 -8.84
C ASP A 105 20.30 1.55 -9.51
N ASP A 106 19.52 2.33 -8.76
CA ASP A 106 18.53 3.24 -9.33
C ASP A 106 19.19 4.42 -10.06
N GLN A 107 18.86 4.55 -11.35
CA GLN A 107 19.23 5.67 -12.21
C GLN A 107 18.27 6.85 -12.07
N TYR A 108 17.12 6.64 -11.45
CA TYR A 108 16.08 7.62 -11.17
C TYR A 108 15.89 7.73 -9.65
N GLU A 109 15.30 8.83 -9.19
CA GLU A 109 14.93 8.95 -7.78
C GLU A 109 14.00 7.80 -7.37
N ASN A 110 14.43 7.01 -6.39
CA ASN A 110 13.64 5.91 -5.86
C ASN A 110 12.57 6.44 -4.88
N GLN A 111 11.31 6.53 -5.36
CA GLN A 111 10.23 7.07 -4.57
C GLN A 111 9.85 6.15 -3.40
N VAL A 112 10.16 4.86 -3.46
CA VAL A 112 9.94 3.92 -2.35
C VAL A 112 10.91 4.22 -1.22
N ALA A 113 12.20 4.34 -1.51
CA ALA A 113 13.21 4.74 -0.52
C ALA A 113 12.92 6.12 0.08
N ALA A 114 12.60 7.10 -0.76
CA ALA A 114 12.21 8.44 -0.31
C ALA A 114 10.95 8.42 0.58
N GLY A 115 9.97 7.57 0.25
CA GLY A 115 8.77 7.37 1.05
C GLY A 115 9.02 6.72 2.41
N VAL A 116 10.02 5.84 2.52
CA VAL A 116 10.45 5.25 3.79
C VAL A 116 11.11 6.31 4.69
N VAL A 117 12.00 7.12 4.12
CA VAL A 117 12.66 8.23 4.85
C VAL A 117 11.63 9.24 5.36
N GLU A 118 10.66 9.60 4.53
CA GLU A 118 9.59 10.52 4.91
C GLU A 118 8.69 9.94 6.02
N ALA A 119 8.33 8.66 5.92
CA ALA A 119 7.55 7.99 6.96
C ALA A 119 8.30 7.95 8.29
N GLU A 120 9.62 7.63 8.28
CA GLU A 120 10.47 7.65 9.48
C GLU A 120 10.49 9.05 10.11
N ARG A 121 10.65 10.11 9.30
CA ARG A 121 10.61 11.49 9.77
C ARG A 121 9.30 11.84 10.46
N VAL A 122 8.17 11.54 9.81
CA VAL A 122 6.83 11.79 10.36
C VAL A 122 6.60 11.04 11.68
N LEU A 123 7.03 9.78 11.75
CA LEU A 123 6.90 8.96 12.97
C LEU A 123 7.71 9.54 14.13
N ILE A 124 8.92 10.03 13.89
CA ILE A 124 9.75 10.71 14.90
C ILE A 124 9.09 12.01 15.36
N GLU A 125 8.57 12.81 14.44
CA GLU A 125 7.81 14.05 14.78
C GLU A 125 6.56 13.77 15.60
N LYS A 126 5.93 12.61 15.43
CA LYS A 126 4.80 12.11 16.23
C LYS A 126 5.22 11.52 17.58
N GLY A 127 6.50 11.48 17.90
CA GLY A 127 7.05 11.07 19.18
C GLY A 127 7.53 9.63 19.30
N LEU A 128 7.65 8.88 18.18
CA LEU A 128 8.28 7.55 18.22
C LEU A 128 9.80 7.68 18.38
N THR A 129 10.40 6.68 19.03
CA THR A 129 11.87 6.60 19.06
C THR A 129 12.42 6.37 17.64
N PRO A 130 13.64 6.82 17.31
CA PRO A 130 14.24 6.57 16.00
C PRO A 130 14.31 5.07 15.64
N LYS A 131 14.44 4.20 16.64
CA LYS A 131 14.45 2.74 16.44
C LYS A 131 13.07 2.24 16.01
N ASP A 132 12.03 2.62 16.75
CA ASP A 132 10.66 2.20 16.46
C ASP A 132 10.16 2.80 15.14
N ALA A 133 10.47 4.08 14.89
CA ALA A 133 10.13 4.76 13.64
C ALA A 133 10.74 4.04 12.43
N ARG A 134 12.01 3.64 12.52
CA ARG A 134 12.69 2.88 11.45
C ARG A 134 12.07 1.52 11.22
N GLU A 135 11.68 0.79 12.27
CA GLU A 135 11.04 -0.52 12.15
C GLU A 135 9.72 -0.44 11.36
N VAL A 136 8.90 0.59 11.61
CA VAL A 136 7.58 0.70 11.00
C VAL A 136 7.53 1.57 9.74
N SER A 137 8.61 2.27 9.40
CA SER A 137 8.67 3.17 8.24
C SER A 137 8.49 2.46 6.88
N THR A 138 8.75 1.15 6.83
CA THR A 138 8.55 0.30 5.64
C THR A 138 7.16 -0.31 5.55
N PHE A 139 6.30 -0.14 6.56
CA PHE A 139 4.97 -0.71 6.55
C PHE A 139 4.11 -0.09 5.45
N ARG A 140 3.53 -0.93 4.58
CA ARG A 140 2.71 -0.49 3.44
C ARG A 140 1.41 -1.26 3.26
N VAL A 141 1.12 -2.27 4.08
CA VAL A 141 -0.07 -3.10 3.97
C VAL A 141 -0.89 -3.00 5.25
N PHE A 142 -2.05 -2.38 5.16
CA PHE A 142 -2.91 -2.09 6.31
C PHE A 142 -4.33 -2.57 6.10
N GLY A 143 -5.08 -2.76 7.17
CA GLY A 143 -6.47 -3.17 7.13
C GLY A 143 -7.14 -3.04 8.48
N GLY A 144 -8.42 -3.41 8.56
CA GLY A 144 -9.14 -3.49 9.81
C GLY A 144 -8.64 -4.62 10.72
N ALA A 145 -8.88 -4.50 12.02
CA ALA A 145 -8.58 -5.54 12.98
C ALA A 145 -9.32 -6.85 12.63
N ASN A 146 -8.85 -7.97 13.16
CA ASN A 146 -9.47 -9.28 12.93
C ASN A 146 -10.95 -9.28 13.37
N GLY A 147 -11.82 -9.83 12.55
CA GLY A 147 -13.27 -9.77 12.74
C GLY A 147 -13.91 -8.45 12.29
N GLY A 148 -13.12 -7.42 11.93
CA GLY A 148 -13.62 -6.17 11.34
C GLY A 148 -13.63 -6.24 9.81
N TYR A 149 -14.81 -6.10 9.20
CA TYR A 149 -14.97 -6.18 7.74
C TYR A 149 -15.32 -4.85 7.09
N GLY A 150 -15.40 -3.77 7.85
CA GLY A 150 -15.71 -2.44 7.37
C GLY A 150 -14.75 -1.38 7.90
N THR A 151 -14.79 -0.20 7.27
CA THR A 151 -13.96 0.94 7.67
C THR A 151 -14.46 1.65 8.94
N GLY A 152 -15.70 1.36 9.35
CA GLY A 152 -16.35 2.00 10.50
C GLY A 152 -16.91 3.41 10.23
N ILE A 153 -16.63 4.00 9.07
CA ILE A 153 -17.07 5.36 8.74
C ILE A 153 -18.45 5.43 8.06
N GLN A 154 -18.97 4.31 7.54
CA GLN A 154 -20.24 4.30 6.81
C GLN A 154 -21.40 4.84 7.65
N GLY A 155 -21.50 4.41 8.91
CA GLY A 155 -22.53 4.89 9.82
C GLY A 155 -22.42 6.38 10.16
N MET A 156 -21.19 6.91 10.22
CA MET A 156 -20.93 8.34 10.45
C MET A 156 -21.42 9.16 9.24
N VAL A 157 -20.99 8.76 8.03
CA VAL A 157 -21.32 9.47 6.78
C VAL A 157 -22.81 9.43 6.50
N MET A 158 -23.49 8.28 6.72
CA MET A 158 -24.94 8.14 6.49
C MET A 158 -25.77 8.93 7.48
N SER A 159 -25.29 9.12 8.71
CA SER A 159 -26.04 9.82 9.76
C SER A 159 -25.89 11.34 9.74
N GLY A 160 -24.92 11.88 8.97
CA GLY A 160 -24.72 13.32 8.73
C GLY A 160 -24.58 14.26 9.96
N ASP A 161 -25.18 13.86 11.06
CA ASP A 161 -25.24 14.58 12.34
C ASP A 161 -24.27 14.04 13.41
N ARG A 162 -23.49 13.02 13.08
CA ARG A 162 -22.59 12.32 14.02
C ARG A 162 -21.12 12.73 13.90
N TRP A 163 -20.81 13.73 13.11
CA TRP A 163 -19.47 14.26 12.96
C TRP A 163 -19.51 15.78 12.79
N GLU A 164 -18.58 16.45 13.40
CA GLU A 164 -18.45 17.92 13.36
C GLU A 164 -17.43 18.38 12.33
N SER A 165 -16.50 17.49 11.95
CA SER A 165 -15.44 17.81 11.00
C SER A 165 -15.02 16.58 10.18
N GLU A 166 -14.55 16.81 8.95
CA GLU A 166 -13.94 15.76 8.10
C GLU A 166 -12.76 15.08 8.79
N LYS A 167 -12.10 15.78 9.72
CA LYS A 167 -11.00 15.22 10.51
C LYS A 167 -11.45 14.05 11.38
N GLU A 168 -12.62 14.09 11.98
CA GLU A 168 -13.14 12.98 12.80
C GLU A 168 -13.37 11.71 11.96
N ILE A 169 -13.86 11.88 10.73
CA ILE A 169 -14.01 10.78 9.77
C ILE A 169 -12.65 10.20 9.42
N ALA A 170 -11.68 11.07 9.12
CA ALA A 170 -10.30 10.66 8.80
C ALA A 170 -9.63 9.94 9.98
N ASP A 171 -9.72 10.47 11.19
CA ASP A 171 -9.16 9.87 12.40
C ASP A 171 -9.80 8.49 12.69
N THR A 172 -11.12 8.37 12.52
CA THR A 172 -11.83 7.09 12.67
C THR A 172 -11.35 6.07 11.65
N TYR A 173 -11.18 6.49 10.39
CA TYR A 173 -10.67 5.62 9.34
C TYR A 173 -9.23 5.15 9.64
N LEU A 174 -8.34 6.08 9.99
CA LEU A 174 -6.95 5.77 10.32
C LEU A 174 -6.82 4.80 11.50
N ASN A 175 -7.66 5.00 12.52
CA ASN A 175 -7.69 4.12 13.68
C ASN A 175 -8.23 2.73 13.35
N ASN A 176 -9.30 2.64 12.57
CA ASN A 176 -9.94 1.36 12.25
C ASN A 176 -9.17 0.54 11.22
N MET A 177 -8.44 1.20 10.31
CA MET A 177 -7.70 0.56 9.21
C MET A 177 -6.20 0.52 9.44
N GLY A 178 -5.73 0.79 10.65
CA GLY A 178 -4.31 0.93 10.99
C GLY A 178 -3.60 -0.38 11.37
N ALA A 179 -4.27 -1.53 11.36
CA ALA A 179 -3.62 -2.82 11.63
C ALA A 179 -2.73 -3.24 10.45
N TYR A 180 -1.49 -3.67 10.73
CA TYR A 180 -0.51 -4.07 9.73
C TYR A 180 -0.59 -5.56 9.41
N TYR A 181 -0.51 -5.90 8.12
CA TYR A 181 -0.67 -7.26 7.61
C TYR A 181 0.43 -7.71 6.63
N GLY A 182 1.60 -7.10 6.67
CA GLY A 182 2.67 -7.37 5.71
C GLY A 182 3.63 -8.51 6.09
N SER A 183 3.56 -9.05 7.31
CA SER A 183 4.43 -10.15 7.74
C SER A 183 3.77 -10.99 8.84
N GLU A 184 4.18 -12.26 8.98
CA GLU A 184 3.72 -13.13 10.07
C GLU A 184 4.12 -12.56 11.45
N LYS A 185 5.34 -12.07 11.58
CA LYS A 185 5.89 -11.52 12.83
C LYS A 185 5.07 -10.34 13.36
N ASN A 186 4.57 -9.52 12.47
CA ASN A 186 3.82 -8.31 12.79
C ASN A 186 2.36 -8.40 12.32
N TRP A 187 1.82 -9.60 12.18
CA TRP A 187 0.44 -9.80 11.78
C TRP A 187 -0.52 -9.14 12.76
N GLU A 188 -1.43 -8.32 12.25
CA GLU A 188 -2.36 -7.52 13.04
C GLU A 188 -1.68 -6.54 14.03
N ALA A 189 -0.41 -6.23 13.84
CA ALA A 189 0.28 -5.28 14.70
C ALA A 189 -0.29 -3.88 14.49
N PHE A 190 -0.87 -3.32 15.52
CA PHE A 190 -1.28 -1.92 15.53
C PHE A 190 -0.11 -1.07 16.04
N ARG A 191 0.48 -0.29 15.14
CA ARG A 191 1.56 0.65 15.45
C ARG A 191 1.05 2.06 15.27
N GLN A 192 1.06 2.82 16.36
CA GLN A 192 0.56 4.19 16.38
C GLN A 192 1.20 5.02 15.25
N PHE A 193 0.35 5.74 14.51
CA PHE A 193 0.71 6.60 13.37
C PHE A 193 1.33 5.91 12.14
N ALA A 194 1.55 4.59 12.16
CA ALA A 194 2.21 3.90 11.03
C ALA A 194 1.41 4.03 9.73
N PHE A 195 0.10 3.88 9.78
CA PHE A 195 -0.76 4.02 8.59
C PHE A 195 -0.81 5.47 8.10
N GLU A 196 -0.95 6.45 9.01
CA GLU A 196 -0.88 7.87 8.67
C GLU A 196 0.45 8.23 7.98
N ALA A 197 1.58 7.80 8.56
CA ALA A 197 2.90 8.02 7.97
C ALA A 197 3.07 7.34 6.61
N ALA A 198 2.51 6.13 6.42
CA ALA A 198 2.55 5.44 5.14
C ALA A 198 1.75 6.17 4.05
N LEU A 199 0.68 6.90 4.41
CA LEU A 199 -0.14 7.67 3.47
C LEU A 199 0.51 8.97 3.02
N THR A 200 1.56 9.46 3.68
CA THR A 200 2.24 10.69 3.27
C THR A 200 2.77 10.60 1.84
N ARG A 201 2.79 11.72 1.11
CA ARG A 201 3.22 11.79 -0.31
C ARG A 201 2.34 10.99 -1.29
N THR A 202 1.13 10.58 -0.92
CA THR A 202 0.21 9.89 -1.84
C THR A 202 -0.33 10.89 -2.87
N ASP A 203 -0.02 10.66 -4.14
CA ASP A 203 -0.45 11.52 -5.25
C ASP A 203 -1.69 10.96 -5.98
N ALA A 204 -1.95 9.66 -5.86
CA ALA A 204 -3.06 9.02 -6.54
C ALA A 204 -3.67 7.88 -5.72
N VAL A 205 -4.97 7.65 -5.90
CA VAL A 205 -5.72 6.56 -5.28
C VAL A 205 -6.29 5.66 -6.37
N SER A 206 -6.02 4.36 -6.27
CA SER A 206 -6.65 3.32 -7.07
C SER A 206 -7.73 2.63 -6.24
N TYR A 207 -8.96 2.94 -6.55
CA TYR A 207 -10.12 2.30 -5.97
C TYR A 207 -10.88 1.56 -7.06
N THR A 208 -10.91 0.23 -6.98
CA THR A 208 -11.54 -0.60 -7.99
C THR A 208 -12.93 -1.00 -7.52
N HIS A 209 -13.96 -0.52 -8.20
CA HIS A 209 -15.32 -1.02 -8.08
C HIS A 209 -15.57 -1.98 -9.23
N LEU A 210 -15.99 -3.20 -8.88
CA LEU A 210 -16.65 -4.06 -9.84
C LEU A 210 -18.02 -3.42 -10.14
N ARG A 211 -18.25 -3.07 -11.40
CA ARG A 211 -19.61 -2.72 -11.81
C ARG A 211 -20.43 -4.01 -11.82
N ALA A 212 -21.48 -4.01 -11.01
CA ALA A 212 -22.52 -5.03 -11.10
C ALA A 212 -23.16 -5.03 -12.49
#